data_fba5dbc6a07c803bc444aeff9c6d6b04
#
_entry.id   fba5dbc6a07c803bc444aeff9c6d6b04
#
_cell.length_a   1.000
_cell.length_b   1.000
_cell.length_c   1.000
_cell.angle_alpha   90.00
_cell.angle_beta   90.00
_cell.angle_gamma   90.00
#
_symmetry.space_group_name_H-M   'P 1'
#
loop_
_entity.id
_entity.type
_entity.pdbx_description
1 polymer ?
#
loop_
_entity_poly.entity_id
_entity_poly.type
_entity_poly.pdbx_seq_one_letter_code
_entity_poly.pdbx_strand_id
1 'polypeptide(L)'
;RSTLFPYTTLFRSSVLTADDLHSDDGSEVPSAGLNEITLYVGEEAYQTKEVGSDNTAVFELPAETVLNEQKVYLDKKISAIVTDNVGNQSEKTLVTTANSNVKNSNLMIETVKPTITSVLSAEGYVGKNGIIYNNSDTGVSIKVEDKDSGIYSVKASVNNKELVNVSYPDQKTVTESYEINTKDAVINADTNSYDMVITAIDNAGNEYSKTQRVYKDIIAPEILSIDMEAAGNKEADGSVSYTETDYGYYFVENTKVTVTATDGSKEGDSGVKEIHYYTVDANGTKNSEQIVQADAEGKVIFVVQAGFKGQIYACAYDMLNNHEERYVTPSSLIIETAEQHAREKHIDFNKAAAASKDAKGNELYEKDVTVDVTVTDTFSGIRSVEWTVESPYDKENNQSGNVEISNQGAFSSGNADGWSQIKKDKNLVTELKKSFTVKNNSNEIKMHIKMTD
;
A
#
# COMPACT_ATOMS: atom_id res chain seq x y z
N ARG A 1 -44.56 -34.45 27.81
CA ARG A 1 -43.21 -33.85 27.75
C ARG A 1 -42.66 -34.03 26.33
N SER A 2 -42.31 -32.96 25.66
CA SER A 2 -41.59 -33.03 24.40
C SER A 2 -40.09 -32.83 24.66
N THR A 3 -39.24 -33.71 24.15
CA THR A 3 -37.79 -33.53 24.19
C THR A 3 -37.30 -33.18 22.78
N LEU A 4 -36.91 -31.95 22.58
CA LEU A 4 -36.17 -31.54 21.41
C LEU A 4 -34.69 -31.87 21.62
N PHE A 5 -34.10 -32.72 20.78
CA PHE A 5 -32.69 -32.96 20.80
C PHE A 5 -31.99 -31.93 19.89
N PRO A 6 -31.05 -31.12 20.40
CA PRO A 6 -30.20 -30.33 19.55
C PRO A 6 -29.05 -31.25 19.10
N TYR A 7 -28.94 -31.58 17.85
CA TYR A 7 -27.68 -31.75 17.11
C TYR A 7 -27.86 -32.45 15.75
N THR A 8 -27.42 -31.72 14.74
CA THR A 8 -26.87 -32.18 13.47
C THR A 8 -27.60 -33.29 12.73
N THR A 9 -28.67 -32.96 12.07
CA THR A 9 -29.07 -33.53 10.76
C THR A 9 -30.24 -32.69 10.20
N LEU A 10 -30.43 -32.74 8.92
CA LEU A 10 -31.49 -32.09 8.13
C LEU A 10 -32.95 -32.37 8.61
N PHE A 11 -33.12 -33.07 9.74
CA PHE A 11 -34.39 -33.44 10.32
C PHE A 11 -34.45 -33.05 11.80
N ARG A 12 -35.52 -32.36 12.19
CA ARG A 12 -35.86 -32.17 13.61
C ARG A 12 -37.03 -33.08 13.95
N SER A 13 -36.85 -33.93 14.93
CA SER A 13 -37.90 -34.82 15.42
C SER A 13 -38.46 -34.28 16.72
N SER A 14 -39.78 -34.34 16.87
CA SER A 14 -40.49 -34.05 18.09
C SER A 14 -41.13 -35.34 18.58
N VAL A 15 -40.77 -35.74 19.82
CA VAL A 15 -41.41 -36.85 20.50
C VAL A 15 -42.49 -36.28 21.39
N LEU A 16 -43.74 -36.62 21.09
CA LEU A 16 -44.88 -36.25 21.95
C LEU A 16 -45.28 -37.43 22.80
N THR A 17 -45.40 -37.19 24.08
CA THR A 17 -45.93 -38.13 25.06
C THR A 17 -47.31 -37.62 25.50
N ALA A 18 -48.28 -38.47 25.47
CA ALA A 18 -49.64 -38.18 25.93
C ALA A 18 -50.00 -39.17 27.06
N ASP A 19 -50.99 -38.78 27.81
CA ASP A 19 -51.56 -39.64 28.85
C ASP A 19 -53.07 -39.50 28.78
N ASP A 20 -53.73 -40.64 28.97
CA ASP A 20 -55.21 -40.73 29.04
C ASP A 20 -55.58 -40.63 30.53
N LEU A 21 -55.89 -39.38 30.95
CA LEU A 21 -56.10 -39.04 32.36
C LEU A 21 -57.37 -39.65 32.89
N HIS A 22 -57.28 -40.08 34.14
CA HIS A 22 -58.44 -40.50 34.95
C HIS A 22 -59.29 -39.30 35.34
N SER A 23 -60.52 -39.59 35.79
CA SER A 23 -61.47 -38.56 36.23
C SER A 23 -60.88 -37.66 37.34
N ASP A 24 -61.31 -36.39 37.42
CA ASP A 24 -60.86 -35.37 38.37
C ASP A 24 -61.08 -35.73 39.85
N ASP A 25 -61.90 -36.76 40.15
CA ASP A 25 -62.18 -37.19 41.51
C ASP A 25 -61.29 -38.36 41.96
N GLY A 26 -60.30 -38.79 41.14
CA GLY A 26 -59.34 -39.84 41.50
C GLY A 26 -59.92 -41.27 41.39
N SER A 27 -61.14 -41.44 40.87
CA SER A 27 -61.69 -42.76 40.57
C SER A 27 -60.99 -43.37 39.33
N GLU A 28 -60.61 -44.64 39.40
CA GLU A 28 -60.15 -45.37 38.24
C GLU A 28 -61.29 -45.62 37.26
N VAL A 29 -61.43 -44.79 36.24
CA VAL A 29 -62.36 -45.07 35.12
C VAL A 29 -61.50 -45.82 34.08
N PRO A 30 -62.03 -46.94 33.49
CA PRO A 30 -61.31 -47.61 32.43
C PRO A 30 -61.02 -46.62 31.30
N SER A 31 -59.79 -46.37 31.06
CA SER A 31 -59.29 -45.55 29.95
C SER A 31 -59.47 -46.33 28.62
N ALA A 32 -59.93 -45.68 27.60
CA ALA A 32 -60.04 -46.25 26.26
C ALA A 32 -58.66 -46.47 25.60
N GLY A 33 -57.65 -45.88 26.18
CA GLY A 33 -56.29 -45.85 25.65
C GLY A 33 -56.15 -44.87 24.48
N LEU A 34 -54.94 -44.45 24.24
CA LEU A 34 -54.60 -43.50 23.21
C LEU A 34 -54.58 -44.16 21.81
N ASN A 35 -55.14 -43.44 20.82
CA ASN A 35 -55.15 -43.91 19.43
C ASN A 35 -54.11 -43.12 18.56
N GLU A 36 -54.27 -41.82 18.46
CA GLU A 36 -53.46 -41.04 17.59
C GLU A 36 -53.19 -39.63 18.14
N ILE A 37 -52.08 -39.03 17.64
CA ILE A 37 -51.73 -37.64 17.88
C ILE A 37 -51.69 -36.91 16.52
N THR A 38 -52.40 -35.80 16.44
CA THR A 38 -52.33 -34.88 15.32
C THR A 38 -51.48 -33.68 15.67
N LEU A 39 -50.37 -33.47 14.97
CA LEU A 39 -49.50 -32.31 15.11
C LEU A 39 -49.96 -31.17 14.21
N TYR A 40 -50.00 -29.95 14.73
CA TYR A 40 -50.32 -28.72 14.01
C TYR A 40 -49.08 -27.80 13.96
N VAL A 41 -48.88 -27.18 12.80
CA VAL A 41 -47.93 -26.10 12.57
C VAL A 41 -48.72 -24.80 12.31
N GLY A 42 -48.74 -23.93 13.31
CA GLY A 42 -49.70 -22.84 13.34
C GLY A 42 -51.14 -23.37 13.49
N GLU A 43 -52.04 -23.01 12.58
CA GLU A 43 -53.45 -23.45 12.58
C GLU A 43 -53.68 -24.67 11.68
N GLU A 44 -52.69 -25.10 10.89
CA GLU A 44 -52.85 -26.21 9.94
C GLU A 44 -52.38 -27.54 10.52
N ALA A 45 -53.22 -28.59 10.32
CA ALA A 45 -52.80 -29.95 10.67
C ALA A 45 -51.66 -30.38 9.75
N TYR A 46 -50.53 -30.75 10.39
CA TYR A 46 -49.35 -31.14 9.68
C TYR A 46 -49.32 -32.66 9.38
N GLN A 47 -49.48 -33.45 10.44
CA GLN A 47 -49.42 -34.90 10.34
C GLN A 47 -50.13 -35.54 11.52
N THR A 48 -50.82 -36.66 11.24
CA THR A 48 -51.41 -37.55 12.27
C THR A 48 -50.62 -38.84 12.32
N LYS A 49 -50.31 -39.34 13.53
CA LYS A 49 -49.65 -40.61 13.76
C LYS A 49 -50.30 -41.39 14.88
N GLU A 50 -50.38 -42.72 14.70
CA GLU A 50 -50.77 -43.64 15.75
C GLU A 50 -49.80 -43.55 16.93
N VAL A 51 -50.32 -43.71 18.13
CA VAL A 51 -49.52 -43.67 19.36
C VAL A 51 -48.93 -45.06 19.63
N GLY A 52 -47.62 -45.11 19.88
CA GLY A 52 -46.92 -46.33 20.25
C GLY A 52 -47.33 -46.88 21.60
N SER A 53 -46.95 -48.13 21.92
CA SER A 53 -47.23 -48.81 23.18
C SER A 53 -46.60 -48.09 24.39
N ASP A 54 -45.72 -47.16 24.15
CA ASP A 54 -45.08 -46.29 25.15
C ASP A 54 -45.76 -44.89 25.30
N ASN A 55 -46.96 -44.78 24.72
CA ASN A 55 -47.74 -43.53 24.67
C ASN A 55 -46.99 -42.36 23.97
N THR A 56 -46.17 -42.68 22.97
CA THR A 56 -45.41 -41.69 22.24
C THR A 56 -45.73 -41.72 20.74
N ALA A 57 -45.59 -40.57 20.07
CA ALA A 57 -45.54 -40.44 18.62
C ALA A 57 -44.38 -39.53 18.23
N VAL A 58 -43.59 -39.94 17.26
CA VAL A 58 -42.40 -39.18 16.77
C VAL A 58 -42.78 -38.53 15.43
N PHE A 59 -42.70 -37.20 15.44
CA PHE A 59 -42.96 -36.38 14.26
C PHE A 59 -41.62 -35.82 13.71
N GLU A 60 -41.40 -35.92 12.45
CA GLU A 60 -40.29 -35.31 11.75
C GLU A 60 -40.76 -34.06 11.03
N LEU A 61 -40.07 -32.97 11.22
CA LEU A 61 -40.36 -31.67 10.58
C LEU A 61 -39.15 -31.32 9.71
N PRO A 62 -39.06 -31.89 8.47
CA PRO A 62 -37.97 -31.58 7.56
C PRO A 62 -38.05 -30.10 7.15
N ALA A 63 -36.92 -29.43 7.16
CA ALA A 63 -36.83 -28.03 6.78
C ALA A 63 -37.38 -27.76 5.39
N GLU A 64 -37.15 -28.66 4.47
CA GLU A 64 -37.61 -28.58 3.07
C GLU A 64 -39.15 -28.62 2.94
N THR A 65 -39.83 -29.26 3.88
CA THR A 65 -41.32 -29.42 3.85
C THR A 65 -42.00 -28.24 4.55
N VAL A 66 -41.35 -27.62 5.51
CA VAL A 66 -41.93 -26.59 6.42
C VAL A 66 -41.55 -25.18 6.00
N LEU A 67 -40.41 -25.02 5.32
CA LEU A 67 -39.95 -23.73 4.79
C LEU A 67 -40.59 -23.48 3.43
N ASN A 68 -41.01 -22.24 3.21
CA ASN A 68 -41.43 -21.82 1.86
C ASN A 68 -40.28 -21.91 0.85
N GLU A 69 -40.56 -21.77 -0.44
CA GLU A 69 -39.57 -21.87 -1.52
C GLU A 69 -38.33 -20.96 -1.37
N GLN A 70 -38.40 -19.98 -0.48
CA GLN A 70 -37.31 -19.03 -0.24
C GLN A 70 -36.33 -19.47 0.89
N LYS A 71 -36.53 -20.68 1.47
CA LYS A 71 -35.72 -21.20 2.59
C LYS A 71 -35.63 -20.27 3.79
N VAL A 72 -36.71 -19.52 4.06
CA VAL A 72 -36.76 -18.52 5.09
C VAL A 72 -37.43 -19.11 6.34
N TYR A 73 -36.88 -18.76 7.45
CA TYR A 73 -37.31 -18.78 8.81
C TYR A 73 -38.82 -18.91 9.01
N LEU A 74 -39.24 -19.96 9.71
CA LEU A 74 -40.60 -20.21 10.09
C LEU A 74 -40.79 -19.94 11.59
N ASP A 75 -41.58 -18.90 11.89
CA ASP A 75 -41.95 -18.56 13.26
C ASP A 75 -43.44 -18.96 13.49
N LYS A 76 -43.68 -20.23 13.79
CA LYS A 76 -45.04 -20.73 14.06
C LYS A 76 -45.10 -21.56 15.34
N LYS A 77 -46.22 -21.46 16.00
CA LYS A 77 -46.52 -22.32 17.14
C LYS A 77 -46.79 -23.74 16.72
N ILE A 78 -46.26 -24.68 17.44
CA ILE A 78 -46.55 -26.11 17.29
C ILE A 78 -47.54 -26.52 18.38
N SER A 79 -48.60 -27.18 18.01
CA SER A 79 -49.61 -27.69 18.91
C SER A 79 -50.02 -29.13 18.53
N ALA A 80 -50.61 -29.81 19.44
CA ALA A 80 -51.11 -31.17 19.20
C ALA A 80 -52.51 -31.40 19.78
N ILE A 81 -53.24 -32.27 19.12
CA ILE A 81 -54.48 -32.83 19.60
C ILE A 81 -54.27 -34.34 19.72
N VAL A 82 -54.69 -34.93 20.82
CA VAL A 82 -54.65 -36.36 21.09
C VAL A 82 -56.07 -36.93 20.94
N THR A 83 -56.18 -38.08 20.27
CA THR A 83 -57.47 -38.77 20.06
C THR A 83 -57.33 -40.16 20.77
N ASP A 84 -58.35 -40.56 21.54
CA ASP A 84 -58.42 -41.91 22.16
C ASP A 84 -59.03 -42.94 21.20
N ASN A 85 -59.05 -44.21 21.64
CA ASN A 85 -59.57 -45.32 20.82
C ASN A 85 -61.11 -45.29 20.59
N VAL A 86 -61.82 -44.39 21.30
CA VAL A 86 -63.29 -44.20 21.12
C VAL A 86 -63.64 -42.86 20.42
N GLY A 87 -62.59 -42.10 20.03
CA GLY A 87 -62.74 -40.90 19.23
C GLY A 87 -62.89 -39.58 20.04
N ASN A 88 -62.67 -39.59 21.34
CA ASN A 88 -62.59 -38.35 22.12
C ASN A 88 -61.28 -37.63 21.81
N GLN A 89 -61.37 -36.31 21.75
CA GLN A 89 -60.17 -35.46 21.44
C GLN A 89 -59.85 -34.54 22.60
N SER A 90 -58.57 -34.36 22.86
CA SER A 90 -58.10 -33.36 23.83
C SER A 90 -58.26 -31.94 23.24
N GLU A 91 -58.16 -30.94 24.10
CA GLU A 91 -57.96 -29.57 23.66
C GLU A 91 -56.64 -29.46 22.90
N LYS A 92 -56.59 -28.51 21.96
CA LYS A 92 -55.36 -28.22 21.21
C LYS A 92 -54.31 -27.63 22.16
N THR A 93 -53.29 -28.41 22.46
CA THR A 93 -52.23 -28.07 23.47
C THR A 93 -50.94 -27.67 22.75
N LEU A 94 -50.34 -26.56 23.19
CA LEU A 94 -49.04 -26.13 22.69
C LEU A 94 -47.95 -27.14 23.08
N VAL A 95 -47.17 -27.54 22.12
CA VAL A 95 -45.98 -28.33 22.35
C VAL A 95 -44.90 -27.45 22.95
N THR A 96 -44.46 -27.79 24.16
CA THR A 96 -43.40 -27.08 24.88
C THR A 96 -42.11 -27.87 24.83
N THR A 97 -40.97 -27.19 24.69
CA THR A 97 -39.66 -27.85 24.80
C THR A 97 -39.43 -28.30 26.25
N ALA A 98 -38.62 -29.34 26.43
CA ALA A 98 -38.23 -29.83 27.74
C ALA A 98 -37.43 -28.80 28.55
N ASN A 99 -37.00 -27.72 27.98
CA ASN A 99 -36.26 -26.65 28.62
C ASN A 99 -37.25 -25.66 29.25
N SER A 100 -37.43 -25.75 30.57
CA SER A 100 -38.42 -25.00 31.38
C SER A 100 -38.28 -23.48 31.34
N ASN A 101 -37.23 -22.95 30.73
CA ASN A 101 -36.96 -21.51 30.62
C ASN A 101 -37.59 -20.86 29.39
N VAL A 102 -38.07 -21.62 28.41
CA VAL A 102 -38.69 -21.09 27.20
C VAL A 102 -40.18 -21.25 27.25
N LYS A 103 -40.86 -20.28 27.85
CA LYS A 103 -42.33 -20.24 27.90
C LYS A 103 -42.89 -19.63 26.61
N ASN A 104 -43.77 -20.37 25.93
CA ASN A 104 -44.50 -19.92 24.70
C ASN A 104 -43.63 -19.62 23.47
N SER A 105 -42.54 -20.36 23.27
CA SER A 105 -41.74 -20.19 22.06
C SER A 105 -42.44 -20.81 20.85
N ASN A 106 -42.33 -20.10 19.76
CA ASN A 106 -42.68 -20.61 18.45
C ASN A 106 -41.61 -21.62 17.98
N LEU A 107 -41.96 -22.53 17.09
CA LEU A 107 -40.98 -23.34 16.41
C LEU A 107 -40.28 -22.46 15.36
N MET A 108 -38.97 -22.37 15.45
CA MET A 108 -38.14 -21.67 14.52
C MET A 108 -37.34 -22.72 13.72
N ILE A 109 -37.57 -22.77 12.41
CA ILE A 109 -36.82 -23.59 11.47
C ILE A 109 -36.10 -22.66 10.52
N GLU A 110 -34.80 -22.69 10.57
CA GLU A 110 -33.93 -21.88 9.75
C GLU A 110 -32.80 -22.71 9.22
N THR A 111 -32.42 -22.49 7.96
CA THR A 111 -31.30 -23.11 7.29
C THR A 111 -30.27 -22.12 6.78
N VAL A 112 -30.51 -20.83 7.01
CA VAL A 112 -29.57 -19.76 6.65
C VAL A 112 -28.45 -19.72 7.67
N LYS A 113 -27.23 -19.77 7.21
CA LYS A 113 -26.05 -19.72 8.10
C LYS A 113 -25.73 -18.29 8.49
N PRO A 114 -25.14 -18.06 9.67
CA PRO A 114 -24.64 -16.75 10.02
C PRO A 114 -23.56 -16.26 9.05
N THR A 115 -23.42 -14.96 8.95
CA THR A 115 -22.39 -14.31 8.13
C THR A 115 -21.24 -13.84 8.99
N ILE A 116 -20.00 -13.96 8.47
CA ILE A 116 -18.78 -13.51 9.14
C ILE A 116 -18.09 -12.49 8.26
N THR A 117 -17.92 -11.28 8.77
CA THR A 117 -17.17 -10.21 8.12
C THR A 117 -15.97 -9.85 8.98
N SER A 118 -14.76 -9.88 8.41
CA SER A 118 -13.56 -9.40 9.05
C SER A 118 -13.38 -7.93 8.72
N VAL A 119 -13.18 -7.09 9.73
CA VAL A 119 -12.90 -5.67 9.59
C VAL A 119 -11.60 -5.40 10.32
N LEU A 120 -10.67 -4.71 9.66
CA LEU A 120 -9.44 -4.29 10.32
C LEU A 120 -9.71 -3.25 11.40
N SER A 121 -8.93 -3.30 12.48
CA SER A 121 -8.72 -2.15 13.34
C SER A 121 -8.08 -1.01 12.52
N ALA A 122 -8.19 0.24 13.02
CA ALA A 122 -7.84 1.46 12.28
C ALA A 122 -6.37 1.54 11.75
N GLU A 123 -5.52 0.61 12.12
CA GLU A 123 -4.09 0.61 11.80
C GLU A 123 -3.66 -0.44 10.78
N GLY A 124 -4.58 -1.20 10.21
CA GLY A 124 -4.29 -2.24 9.23
C GLY A 124 -4.75 -1.87 7.81
N TYR A 125 -4.43 -2.73 6.84
CA TYR A 125 -4.78 -2.59 5.44
C TYR A 125 -5.50 -3.84 4.92
N VAL A 126 -6.57 -3.65 4.14
CA VAL A 126 -7.26 -4.73 3.41
C VAL A 126 -6.92 -4.63 1.93
N GLY A 127 -6.18 -5.59 1.43
CA GLY A 127 -5.86 -5.71 0.02
C GLY A 127 -7.08 -6.04 -0.84
N LYS A 128 -6.94 -5.89 -2.16
CA LYS A 128 -8.02 -6.12 -3.15
C LYS A 128 -8.63 -7.52 -3.08
N ASN A 129 -7.91 -8.51 -2.58
CA ASN A 129 -8.37 -9.90 -2.44
C ASN A 129 -8.98 -10.20 -1.07
N GLY A 130 -9.26 -9.18 -0.26
CA GLY A 130 -9.72 -9.34 1.13
C GLY A 130 -8.64 -9.87 2.07
N ILE A 131 -7.39 -9.89 1.65
CA ILE A 131 -6.23 -10.22 2.48
C ILE A 131 -6.00 -9.08 3.45
N ILE A 132 -5.75 -9.43 4.70
CA ILE A 132 -5.51 -8.49 5.78
C ILE A 132 -4.01 -8.39 6.03
N TYR A 133 -3.50 -7.17 6.05
CA TYR A 133 -2.12 -6.83 6.41
C TYR A 133 -2.11 -6.02 7.71
N ASN A 134 -1.15 -6.30 8.58
CA ASN A 134 -0.99 -5.60 9.85
C ASN A 134 0.51 -5.49 10.19
N ASN A 135 0.95 -4.34 10.69
CA ASN A 135 2.34 -4.13 11.15
C ASN A 135 2.46 -4.06 12.68
N SER A 136 1.34 -4.08 13.38
CA SER A 136 1.29 -3.98 14.83
C SER A 136 0.59 -5.20 15.46
N ASP A 137 0.65 -5.29 16.78
CA ASP A 137 -0.07 -6.30 17.55
C ASP A 137 -1.56 -5.98 17.74
N THR A 138 -2.09 -5.01 17.00
CA THR A 138 -3.50 -4.63 17.05
C THR A 138 -4.39 -5.68 16.45
N GLY A 139 -5.55 -5.86 17.04
CA GLY A 139 -6.44 -6.96 16.71
C GLY A 139 -7.18 -6.77 15.39
N VAL A 140 -7.66 -7.88 14.87
CA VAL A 140 -8.64 -7.91 13.79
C VAL A 140 -10.02 -7.86 14.39
N SER A 141 -10.84 -6.92 13.97
CA SER A 141 -12.24 -6.84 14.35
C SER A 141 -13.07 -7.82 13.50
N ILE A 142 -13.85 -8.66 14.18
CA ILE A 142 -14.74 -9.62 13.53
C ILE A 142 -16.17 -9.20 13.78
N LYS A 143 -16.94 -9.04 12.71
CA LYS A 143 -18.37 -8.86 12.77
C LYS A 143 -19.07 -10.16 12.40
N VAL A 144 -19.96 -10.62 13.26
CA VAL A 144 -20.82 -11.79 13.02
C VAL A 144 -22.27 -11.34 13.05
N GLU A 145 -23.02 -11.76 12.06
CA GLU A 145 -24.40 -11.33 11.90
C GLU A 145 -25.28 -12.51 11.46
N ASP A 146 -26.37 -12.67 12.15
CA ASP A 146 -27.50 -13.50 11.76
C ASP A 146 -28.79 -12.71 12.00
N LYS A 147 -29.62 -12.57 10.97
CA LYS A 147 -30.84 -11.73 10.98
C LYS A 147 -32.08 -12.50 11.37
N ASP A 148 -32.00 -13.80 11.28
CA ASP A 148 -33.16 -14.67 11.44
C ASP A 148 -33.22 -15.24 12.86
N SER A 149 -32.46 -16.26 13.18
CA SER A 149 -32.49 -16.84 14.54
C SER A 149 -31.52 -16.13 15.52
N GLY A 150 -30.56 -15.37 15.01
CA GLY A 150 -29.53 -14.71 15.80
C GLY A 150 -28.38 -15.62 16.19
N ILE A 151 -27.34 -15.04 16.75
CA ILE A 151 -26.09 -15.74 17.07
C ILE A 151 -26.20 -16.49 18.38
N TYR A 152 -25.90 -17.79 18.38
CA TYR A 152 -25.77 -18.62 19.56
C TYR A 152 -24.37 -18.62 20.15
N SER A 153 -23.34 -18.78 19.30
CA SER A 153 -21.94 -18.72 19.74
C SER A 153 -21.00 -18.27 18.67
N VAL A 154 -19.89 -17.66 19.09
CA VAL A 154 -18.77 -17.27 18.25
C VAL A 154 -17.49 -17.82 18.87
N LYS A 155 -16.68 -18.49 18.02
CA LYS A 155 -15.34 -18.94 18.36
C LYS A 155 -14.36 -18.37 17.35
N ALA A 156 -13.19 -17.95 17.81
CA ALA A 156 -12.09 -17.61 16.94
C ALA A 156 -10.78 -18.17 17.50
N SER A 157 -9.99 -18.73 16.62
CA SER A 157 -8.69 -19.29 16.96
C SER A 157 -7.64 -18.86 15.96
N VAL A 158 -6.39 -18.75 16.41
CA VAL A 158 -5.20 -18.54 15.58
C VAL A 158 -4.27 -19.72 15.81
N ASN A 159 -3.89 -20.41 14.74
CA ASN A 159 -3.03 -21.59 14.82
C ASN A 159 -3.46 -22.59 15.91
N ASN A 160 -4.76 -22.89 15.99
CA ASN A 160 -5.41 -23.75 17.00
C ASN A 160 -5.40 -23.21 18.44
N LYS A 161 -4.92 -22.01 18.70
CA LYS A 161 -5.08 -21.34 20.01
C LYS A 161 -6.39 -20.57 20.01
N GLU A 162 -7.33 -20.94 20.89
CA GLU A 162 -8.59 -20.23 21.05
C GLU A 162 -8.36 -18.85 21.65
N LEU A 163 -8.87 -17.81 20.99
CA LEU A 163 -8.77 -16.40 21.39
C LEU A 163 -10.13 -15.85 21.80
N VAL A 164 -11.19 -16.31 21.15
CA VAL A 164 -12.57 -15.95 21.44
C VAL A 164 -13.42 -17.19 21.55
N ASN A 165 -14.24 -17.27 22.61
CA ASN A 165 -15.23 -18.32 22.79
C ASN A 165 -16.38 -17.75 23.64
N VAL A 166 -17.39 -17.24 22.95
CA VAL A 166 -18.54 -16.59 23.58
C VAL A 166 -19.82 -17.31 23.18
N SER A 167 -20.67 -17.56 24.15
CA SER A 167 -22.00 -18.16 23.93
C SER A 167 -23.09 -17.19 24.40
N TYR A 168 -24.19 -17.20 23.65
CA TYR A 168 -25.38 -16.34 23.90
C TYR A 168 -26.58 -17.20 24.23
N PRO A 169 -26.75 -17.57 25.50
CA PRO A 169 -27.84 -18.46 25.90
C PRO A 169 -29.24 -17.84 25.74
N ASP A 170 -29.33 -16.53 25.61
CA ASP A 170 -30.60 -15.78 25.67
C ASP A 170 -31.15 -15.41 24.27
N GLN A 171 -30.74 -16.10 23.19
CA GLN A 171 -31.26 -15.93 21.82
C GLN A 171 -31.25 -14.47 21.33
N LYS A 172 -30.09 -13.85 21.33
CA LYS A 172 -29.95 -12.50 20.78
C LYS A 172 -29.90 -12.50 19.27
N THR A 173 -30.77 -11.72 18.66
CA THR A 173 -30.66 -11.35 17.23
C THR A 173 -29.68 -10.19 17.08
N VAL A 174 -28.41 -10.38 17.41
CA VAL A 174 -27.46 -9.28 17.54
C VAL A 174 -26.29 -9.47 16.62
N THR A 175 -25.88 -8.38 16.01
CA THR A 175 -24.58 -8.23 15.38
C THR A 175 -23.54 -7.97 16.47
N GLU A 176 -22.56 -8.85 16.57
CA GLU A 176 -21.47 -8.72 17.54
C GLU A 176 -20.16 -8.43 16.83
N SER A 177 -19.34 -7.61 17.46
CA SER A 177 -17.98 -7.30 16.98
C SER A 177 -16.96 -7.70 18.04
N TYR A 178 -15.92 -8.40 17.63
CA TYR A 178 -14.85 -8.88 18.49
C TYR A 178 -13.52 -8.36 18.00
N GLU A 179 -12.72 -7.85 18.91
CA GLU A 179 -11.32 -7.58 18.64
C GLU A 179 -10.49 -8.79 19.07
N ILE A 180 -9.73 -9.34 18.12
CA ILE A 180 -8.83 -10.46 18.35
C ILE A 180 -7.42 -9.91 18.46
N ASN A 181 -6.86 -9.98 19.66
CA ASN A 181 -5.47 -9.63 19.85
C ASN A 181 -4.57 -10.72 19.28
N THR A 182 -3.78 -10.36 18.28
CA THR A 182 -2.89 -11.27 17.56
C THR A 182 -1.46 -11.29 18.10
N LYS A 183 -1.20 -10.60 19.21
CA LYS A 183 0.13 -10.48 19.83
C LYS A 183 0.83 -11.83 20.05
N ASP A 184 0.05 -12.84 20.41
CA ASP A 184 0.57 -14.19 20.70
C ASP A 184 0.44 -15.15 19.50
N ALA A 185 0.07 -14.66 18.32
CA ALA A 185 -0.04 -15.49 17.15
C ALA A 185 1.34 -15.98 16.70
N VAL A 186 1.48 -17.28 16.52
CA VAL A 186 2.68 -17.87 15.92
C VAL A 186 2.63 -17.59 14.42
N ILE A 187 3.60 -16.81 13.94
CA ILE A 187 3.70 -16.44 12.53
C ILE A 187 4.42 -17.51 11.77
N ASN A 188 3.91 -17.90 10.61
CA ASN A 188 4.64 -18.74 9.67
C ASN A 188 5.83 -17.93 9.13
N ALA A 189 7.05 -18.38 9.39
CA ALA A 189 8.29 -17.67 9.03
C ALA A 189 8.52 -17.55 7.51
N ASP A 190 7.96 -18.48 6.73
CA ASP A 190 8.13 -18.50 5.27
C ASP A 190 7.21 -17.48 4.58
N THR A 191 6.00 -17.31 5.11
CA THR A 191 4.96 -16.44 4.53
C THR A 191 4.70 -15.18 5.32
N ASN A 192 5.31 -15.03 6.50
CA ASN A 192 5.08 -13.93 7.44
C ASN A 192 3.59 -13.74 7.79
N SER A 193 2.83 -14.84 7.87
CA SER A 193 1.38 -14.83 8.07
C SER A 193 0.91 -15.81 9.13
N TYR A 194 -0.33 -15.65 9.55
CA TYR A 194 -1.07 -16.62 10.35
C TYR A 194 -2.49 -16.76 9.83
N ASP A 195 -3.08 -17.94 10.04
CA ASP A 195 -4.47 -18.19 9.70
C ASP A 195 -5.35 -18.08 10.95
N MET A 196 -6.38 -17.25 10.86
CA MET A 196 -7.42 -17.10 11.85
C MET A 196 -8.67 -17.84 11.39
N VAL A 197 -9.12 -18.80 12.18
CA VAL A 197 -10.36 -19.55 11.93
C VAL A 197 -11.45 -18.98 12.85
N ILE A 198 -12.52 -18.51 12.24
CA ILE A 198 -13.68 -17.95 12.92
C ILE A 198 -14.85 -18.89 12.66
N THR A 199 -15.53 -19.33 13.70
CA THR A 199 -16.72 -20.16 13.60
C THR A 199 -17.89 -19.47 14.33
N ALA A 200 -18.99 -19.31 13.63
CA ALA A 200 -20.23 -18.81 14.20
C ALA A 200 -21.32 -19.89 14.12
N ILE A 201 -22.10 -20.00 15.17
CA ILE A 201 -23.27 -20.87 15.23
C ILE A 201 -24.46 -19.99 15.58
N ASP A 202 -25.54 -20.11 14.81
CA ASP A 202 -26.80 -19.42 15.13
C ASP A 202 -27.64 -20.19 16.17
N ASN A 203 -28.76 -19.59 16.59
CA ASN A 203 -29.67 -20.24 17.55
C ASN A 203 -30.43 -21.43 16.94
N ALA A 204 -30.47 -21.55 15.62
CA ALA A 204 -31.04 -22.72 14.94
C ALA A 204 -30.02 -23.89 14.80
N GLY A 205 -28.75 -23.64 15.11
CA GLY A 205 -27.68 -24.62 15.05
C GLY A 205 -26.99 -24.70 13.69
N ASN A 206 -27.23 -23.72 12.78
CA ASN A 206 -26.46 -23.67 11.54
C ASN A 206 -25.06 -23.09 11.84
N GLU A 207 -24.06 -23.77 11.32
CA GLU A 207 -22.68 -23.41 11.53
C GLU A 207 -22.04 -22.86 10.25
N TYR A 208 -21.29 -21.76 10.39
CA TYR A 208 -20.43 -21.23 9.37
C TYR A 208 -19.04 -20.97 9.92
N SER A 209 -18.04 -21.46 9.18
CA SER A 209 -16.63 -21.21 9.49
C SER A 209 -15.95 -20.48 8.35
N LYS A 210 -15.14 -19.48 8.69
CA LYS A 210 -14.32 -18.71 7.76
C LYS A 210 -12.87 -18.74 8.21
N THR A 211 -11.96 -19.07 7.29
CA THR A 211 -10.53 -18.87 7.51
C THR A 211 -10.11 -17.54 6.90
N GLN A 212 -9.50 -16.70 7.71
CA GLN A 212 -8.95 -15.42 7.30
C GLN A 212 -7.44 -15.45 7.48
N ARG A 213 -6.70 -15.30 6.38
CA ARG A 213 -5.25 -15.10 6.44
C ARG A 213 -4.93 -13.67 6.76
N VAL A 214 -3.99 -13.46 7.67
CA VAL A 214 -3.46 -12.17 8.06
C VAL A 214 -1.95 -12.20 7.86
N TYR A 215 -1.42 -11.24 7.11
CA TYR A 215 0.01 -11.03 6.93
C TYR A 215 0.51 -9.99 7.92
N LYS A 216 1.66 -10.26 8.53
CA LYS A 216 2.36 -9.30 9.39
C LYS A 216 3.47 -8.66 8.57
N ASP A 217 3.20 -7.49 8.04
CA ASP A 217 4.17 -6.72 7.27
C ASP A 217 4.78 -5.62 8.13
N ILE A 218 6.05 -5.80 8.46
CA ILE A 218 6.87 -4.84 9.24
C ILE A 218 8.11 -4.39 8.44
N ILE A 219 8.16 -4.75 7.16
CA ILE A 219 9.28 -4.44 6.29
C ILE A 219 8.98 -3.12 5.60
N ALA A 220 9.94 -2.23 5.62
CA ALA A 220 9.82 -0.98 4.89
C ALA A 220 10.16 -1.18 3.41
N PRO A 221 9.47 -0.48 2.49
CA PRO A 221 9.85 -0.47 1.09
C PRO A 221 11.18 0.25 0.87
N GLU A 222 11.94 -0.20 -0.13
CA GLU A 222 13.21 0.40 -0.53
C GLU A 222 13.11 1.14 -1.86
N ILE A 223 13.88 2.20 -2.02
CA ILE A 223 14.08 2.88 -3.30
C ILE A 223 15.09 2.09 -4.12
N LEU A 224 14.65 1.52 -5.26
CA LEU A 224 15.50 0.77 -6.18
C LEU A 224 16.33 1.68 -7.08
N SER A 225 15.71 2.75 -7.60
CA SER A 225 16.36 3.69 -8.50
C SER A 225 15.71 5.07 -8.48
N ILE A 226 16.51 6.07 -8.85
CA ILE A 226 16.06 7.38 -9.26
C ILE A 226 16.64 7.60 -10.66
N ASP A 227 15.82 7.36 -11.68
CA ASP A 227 16.20 7.49 -13.06
C ASP A 227 15.85 8.89 -13.59
N MET A 228 16.71 9.42 -14.44
CA MET A 228 16.60 10.78 -14.96
C MET A 228 16.68 10.76 -16.49
N GLU A 229 15.77 11.49 -17.14
CA GLU A 229 15.77 11.67 -18.59
C GLU A 229 15.34 13.09 -18.97
N ALA A 230 15.76 13.58 -20.14
CA ALA A 230 15.28 14.84 -20.66
C ALA A 230 13.74 14.81 -20.79
N ALA A 231 13.06 15.86 -20.31
CA ALA A 231 11.60 15.91 -20.34
C ALA A 231 11.02 16.22 -21.73
N GLY A 232 11.86 16.72 -22.64
CA GLY A 232 11.52 16.97 -24.03
C GLY A 232 11.48 15.73 -24.91
N ASN A 233 11.30 15.93 -26.20
CA ASN A 233 11.32 14.84 -27.17
C ASN A 233 12.72 14.21 -27.21
N LYS A 234 12.76 12.88 -27.18
CA LYS A 234 14.00 12.14 -27.47
C LYS A 234 14.53 12.58 -28.81
N GLU A 235 15.86 12.74 -28.93
CA GLU A 235 16.51 12.89 -30.21
C GLU A 235 16.04 11.76 -31.14
N ALA A 236 15.99 12.06 -32.45
CA ALA A 236 15.45 11.13 -33.45
C ALA A 236 16.21 9.77 -33.52
N ASP A 237 17.40 9.71 -32.92
CA ASP A 237 18.24 8.51 -32.81
C ASP A 237 18.01 7.74 -31.50
N GLY A 238 17.13 8.23 -30.59
CA GLY A 238 16.84 7.61 -29.30
C GLY A 238 17.89 7.89 -28.23
N SER A 239 18.88 8.74 -28.50
CA SER A 239 19.89 9.12 -27.51
C SER A 239 19.28 9.99 -26.40
N VAL A 240 19.83 9.89 -25.20
CA VAL A 240 19.44 10.70 -24.05
C VAL A 240 20.39 11.89 -23.97
N SER A 241 19.84 13.10 -24.01
CA SER A 241 20.64 14.34 -23.96
C SER A 241 21.12 14.63 -22.54
N TYR A 242 21.89 13.73 -21.95
CA TYR A 242 22.56 14.01 -20.69
C TYR A 242 23.96 13.45 -20.65
N THR A 243 24.80 14.05 -19.84
CA THR A 243 26.14 13.55 -19.53
C THR A 243 26.21 13.21 -18.06
N GLU A 244 26.61 11.98 -17.76
CA GLU A 244 26.91 11.54 -16.39
C GLU A 244 28.41 11.70 -16.14
N THR A 245 28.76 12.27 -14.99
CA THR A 245 30.14 12.45 -14.54
C THR A 245 30.25 12.06 -13.06
N ASP A 246 31.48 11.95 -12.55
CA ASP A 246 31.70 11.72 -11.09
C ASP A 246 31.15 12.84 -10.20
N TYR A 247 30.84 14.00 -10.78
CA TYR A 247 30.21 15.11 -10.06
C TYR A 247 28.69 15.07 -10.14
N GLY A 248 28.09 14.76 -11.30
CA GLY A 248 26.65 14.80 -11.45
C GLY A 248 26.12 14.38 -12.80
N TYR A 249 24.83 14.55 -12.93
CA TYR A 249 24.04 14.34 -14.15
C TYR A 249 23.70 15.69 -14.77
N TYR A 250 24.10 15.91 -16.01
CA TYR A 250 23.96 17.19 -16.71
C TYR A 250 22.87 17.12 -17.77
N PHE A 251 21.94 18.06 -17.73
CA PHE A 251 20.86 18.22 -18.68
C PHE A 251 20.79 19.67 -19.19
N VAL A 252 20.33 19.85 -20.42
CA VAL A 252 20.16 21.18 -21.03
C VAL A 252 18.70 21.68 -20.99
N GLU A 253 17.78 20.86 -20.52
CA GLU A 253 16.34 21.15 -20.41
C GLU A 253 15.72 20.54 -19.17
N ASN A 254 14.43 20.82 -18.95
CA ASN A 254 13.67 20.21 -17.86
C ASN A 254 13.91 18.69 -17.83
N THR A 255 14.13 18.16 -16.64
CA THR A 255 14.49 16.76 -16.45
C THR A 255 13.33 16.01 -15.84
N LYS A 256 12.88 14.96 -16.50
CA LYS A 256 11.93 14.00 -15.98
C LYS A 256 12.66 13.02 -15.05
N VAL A 257 12.15 12.89 -13.85
CA VAL A 257 12.69 12.00 -12.83
C VAL A 257 11.68 10.91 -12.56
N THR A 258 12.12 9.65 -12.60
CA THR A 258 11.33 8.48 -12.22
C THR A 258 11.95 7.85 -11.00
N VAL A 259 11.22 7.85 -9.89
CA VAL A 259 11.60 7.14 -8.67
C VAL A 259 10.89 5.81 -8.67
N THR A 260 11.64 4.72 -8.55
CA THR A 260 11.12 3.35 -8.47
C THR A 260 11.40 2.79 -7.08
N ALA A 261 10.37 2.27 -6.45
CA ALA A 261 10.46 1.60 -5.14
C ALA A 261 9.85 0.19 -5.21
N THR A 262 10.27 -0.66 -4.32
CA THR A 262 9.67 -1.99 -4.11
C THR A 262 9.43 -2.22 -2.62
N ASP A 263 8.37 -2.94 -2.34
CA ASP A 263 8.05 -3.41 -0.99
C ASP A 263 8.29 -4.92 -0.94
N GLY A 264 9.56 -5.29 -1.04
CA GLY A 264 9.96 -6.69 -1.04
C GLY A 264 9.46 -7.49 -2.26
N SER A 265 9.51 -8.80 -2.14
CA SER A 265 9.08 -9.76 -3.17
C SER A 265 8.24 -10.90 -2.61
N LYS A 266 7.85 -10.84 -1.34
CA LYS A 266 7.10 -11.89 -0.66
C LYS A 266 5.59 -11.61 -0.78
N GLU A 267 4.83 -12.67 -0.77
CA GLU A 267 3.36 -12.60 -0.77
C GLU A 267 2.79 -11.80 0.42
N GLY A 268 3.58 -11.66 1.51
CA GLY A 268 3.20 -10.95 2.73
C GLY A 268 3.51 -9.47 2.76
N ASP A 269 4.11 -8.92 1.72
CA ASP A 269 4.45 -7.50 1.63
C ASP A 269 3.21 -6.71 1.16
N SER A 270 2.91 -5.59 1.82
CA SER A 270 1.65 -4.85 1.60
C SER A 270 1.65 -3.99 0.33
N GLY A 271 2.83 -3.74 -0.20
CA GLY A 271 3.08 -2.99 -1.43
C GLY A 271 3.32 -1.50 -1.22
N VAL A 272 3.98 -0.89 -2.19
CA VAL A 272 4.30 0.55 -2.15
C VAL A 272 3.02 1.37 -2.28
N LYS A 273 2.77 2.24 -1.32
CA LYS A 273 1.62 3.16 -1.28
C LYS A 273 1.95 4.49 -1.92
N GLU A 274 3.00 5.13 -1.44
CA GLU A 274 3.36 6.49 -1.85
C GLU A 274 4.86 6.73 -1.69
N ILE A 275 5.35 7.71 -2.44
CA ILE A 275 6.74 8.18 -2.36
C ILE A 275 6.74 9.64 -1.96
N HIS A 276 7.49 9.96 -0.91
CA HIS A 276 7.75 11.31 -0.45
C HIS A 276 9.09 11.76 -1.03
N TYR A 277 9.12 12.89 -1.71
CA TYR A 277 10.37 13.41 -2.25
C TYR A 277 10.49 14.92 -2.07
N TYR A 278 11.72 15.40 -2.08
CA TYR A 278 12.07 16.81 -2.14
C TYR A 278 13.44 16.98 -2.78
N THR A 279 13.74 18.20 -3.19
CA THR A 279 15.06 18.57 -3.71
C THR A 279 15.76 19.51 -2.74
N VAL A 280 17.09 19.42 -2.72
CA VAL A 280 17.94 20.38 -2.01
C VAL A 280 18.89 20.99 -3.02
N ASP A 281 18.87 22.31 -3.17
CA ASP A 281 19.75 23.01 -4.10
C ASP A 281 21.22 23.08 -3.61
N ALA A 282 22.11 23.57 -4.46
CA ALA A 282 23.53 23.71 -4.15
C ALA A 282 23.83 24.65 -2.96
N ASN A 283 22.89 25.50 -2.58
CA ASN A 283 22.99 26.40 -1.43
C ASN A 283 22.45 25.76 -0.14
N GLY A 284 21.94 24.53 -0.22
CA GLY A 284 21.32 23.83 0.89
C GLY A 284 19.86 24.17 1.11
N THR A 285 19.19 24.85 0.17
CA THR A 285 17.77 25.20 0.27
C THR A 285 16.93 23.97 -0.08
N LYS A 286 16.09 23.56 0.88
CA LYS A 286 15.15 22.47 0.71
C LYS A 286 13.83 22.97 0.13
N ASN A 287 13.35 22.38 -0.97
CA ASN A 287 12.00 22.58 -1.45
C ASN A 287 10.96 21.92 -0.54
N SER A 288 9.70 22.32 -0.71
CA SER A 288 8.57 21.66 -0.04
C SER A 288 8.52 20.18 -0.42
N GLU A 289 8.36 19.35 0.58
CA GLU A 289 8.19 17.92 0.39
C GLU A 289 6.88 17.62 -0.38
N GLN A 290 6.98 16.75 -1.37
CA GLN A 290 5.87 16.27 -2.17
C GLN A 290 5.55 14.85 -1.76
N ILE A 291 4.26 14.54 -1.64
CA ILE A 291 3.73 13.20 -1.35
C ILE A 291 2.91 12.77 -2.55
N VAL A 292 3.33 11.70 -3.22
CA VAL A 292 2.70 11.23 -4.45
C VAL A 292 2.42 9.74 -4.35
N GLN A 293 1.19 9.34 -4.69
CA GLN A 293 0.80 7.93 -4.75
C GLN A 293 1.61 7.21 -5.83
N ALA A 294 2.16 6.05 -5.48
CA ALA A 294 2.86 5.21 -6.42
C ALA A 294 1.88 4.52 -7.39
N ASP A 295 2.33 4.27 -8.60
CA ASP A 295 1.59 3.44 -9.56
C ASP A 295 1.69 1.93 -9.18
N ALA A 296 1.11 1.07 -10.03
CA ALA A 296 1.08 -0.38 -9.76
C ALA A 296 2.48 -1.02 -9.80
N GLU A 297 3.45 -0.38 -10.41
CA GLU A 297 4.86 -0.79 -10.48
C GLU A 297 5.73 -0.15 -9.39
N GLY A 298 5.13 0.59 -8.44
CA GLY A 298 5.86 1.28 -7.37
C GLY A 298 6.60 2.53 -7.83
N LYS A 299 6.11 3.20 -8.88
CA LYS A 299 6.79 4.35 -9.49
C LYS A 299 6.06 5.66 -9.24
N VAL A 300 6.88 6.71 -9.13
CA VAL A 300 6.43 8.11 -9.14
C VAL A 300 7.26 8.88 -10.14
N ILE A 301 6.59 9.72 -10.94
CA ILE A 301 7.23 10.52 -11.97
C ILE A 301 6.98 12.01 -11.70
N PHE A 302 8.04 12.81 -11.78
CA PHE A 302 7.94 14.26 -11.67
C PHE A 302 8.98 14.95 -12.56
N VAL A 303 8.86 16.27 -12.68
CA VAL A 303 9.78 17.08 -13.53
C VAL A 303 10.52 18.07 -12.65
N VAL A 304 11.84 18.08 -12.76
CA VAL A 304 12.70 19.11 -12.20
C VAL A 304 12.95 20.15 -13.28
N GLN A 305 12.68 21.42 -12.96
CA GLN A 305 12.78 22.51 -13.90
C GLN A 305 14.23 22.91 -14.17
N ALA A 306 14.48 23.41 -15.37
CA ALA A 306 15.76 23.99 -15.74
C ALA A 306 16.16 25.13 -14.77
N GLY A 307 17.47 25.29 -14.59
CA GLY A 307 18.03 26.21 -13.60
C GLY A 307 18.27 25.55 -12.22
N PHE A 308 18.05 24.25 -12.10
CA PHE A 308 18.31 23.51 -10.88
C PHE A 308 19.75 22.93 -10.84
N LYS A 309 20.37 23.03 -9.68
CA LYS A 309 21.62 22.35 -9.33
C LYS A 309 21.49 21.85 -7.89
N GLY A 310 21.50 20.53 -7.68
CA GLY A 310 21.30 19.98 -6.37
C GLY A 310 21.05 18.48 -6.33
N GLN A 311 20.48 17.98 -5.26
CA GLN A 311 20.22 16.56 -5.02
C GLN A 311 18.73 16.31 -4.82
N ILE A 312 18.31 15.08 -5.14
CA ILE A 312 16.95 14.58 -4.93
C ILE A 312 16.97 13.62 -3.75
N TYR A 313 16.01 13.79 -2.86
CA TYR A 313 15.77 12.94 -1.71
C TYR A 313 14.42 12.28 -1.86
N ALA A 314 14.35 10.96 -1.66
CA ALA A 314 13.12 10.21 -1.75
C ALA A 314 13.01 9.19 -0.61
N CYS A 315 11.77 8.88 -0.21
CA CYS A 315 11.44 7.86 0.77
C CYS A 315 10.13 7.21 0.37
N ALA A 316 10.10 5.89 0.28
CA ALA A 316 8.89 5.14 -0.02
C ALA A 316 8.18 4.73 1.27
N TYR A 317 6.86 4.69 1.21
CA TYR A 317 5.97 4.22 2.26
C TYR A 317 5.11 3.10 1.71
N ASP A 318 4.91 2.03 2.47
CA ASP A 318 3.98 0.96 2.14
C ASP A 318 2.53 1.29 2.57
N MET A 319 1.62 0.34 2.38
CA MET A 319 0.21 0.49 2.76
C MET A 319 0.00 0.56 4.29
N LEU A 320 1.00 0.15 5.08
CA LEU A 320 0.99 0.19 6.54
C LEU A 320 1.83 1.34 7.11
N ASN A 321 2.35 2.21 6.24
CA ASN A 321 3.24 3.32 6.55
C ASN A 321 4.61 2.91 7.12
N ASN A 322 5.06 1.67 6.90
CA ASN A 322 6.46 1.34 7.12
C ASN A 322 7.32 2.11 6.10
N HIS A 323 8.46 2.59 6.53
CA HIS A 323 9.41 3.33 5.69
C HIS A 323 10.82 3.25 6.26
N GLU A 324 11.83 3.35 5.40
CA GLU A 324 13.23 3.44 5.78
C GLU A 324 13.72 4.90 5.82
N GLU A 325 15.02 5.07 6.04
CA GLU A 325 15.69 6.35 5.88
C GLU A 325 15.62 6.84 4.43
N ARG A 326 15.70 8.15 4.24
CA ARG A 326 15.59 8.75 2.91
C ARG A 326 16.78 8.40 2.04
N TYR A 327 16.52 7.89 0.86
CA TYR A 327 17.51 7.76 -0.20
C TYR A 327 17.85 9.15 -0.75
N VAL A 328 19.12 9.39 -1.00
CA VAL A 328 19.63 10.60 -1.65
C VAL A 328 20.42 10.23 -2.90
N THR A 329 20.23 10.97 -3.98
CA THR A 329 21.02 10.76 -5.20
C THR A 329 22.50 10.93 -4.89
N PRO A 330 23.38 9.99 -5.29
CA PRO A 330 24.82 10.04 -4.96
C PRO A 330 25.51 11.25 -5.61
N SER A 331 25.01 11.69 -6.76
CA SER A 331 25.54 12.81 -7.52
C SER A 331 24.49 13.92 -7.68
N SER A 332 24.96 15.14 -7.92
CA SER A 332 24.08 16.28 -8.16
C SER A 332 23.43 16.21 -9.52
N LEU A 333 22.17 16.63 -9.57
CA LEU A 333 21.45 16.94 -10.83
C LEU A 333 21.74 18.40 -11.19
N ILE A 334 22.19 18.64 -12.42
CA ILE A 334 22.51 19.96 -12.95
C ILE A 334 21.74 20.16 -14.24
N ILE A 335 20.85 21.14 -14.26
CA ILE A 335 20.02 21.45 -15.44
C ILE A 335 20.30 22.90 -15.86
N GLU A 336 21.10 23.07 -16.89
CA GLU A 336 21.52 24.38 -17.38
C GLU A 336 21.07 24.60 -18.81
N THR A 337 20.21 25.58 -19.03
CA THR A 337 19.79 25.98 -20.38
C THR A 337 20.88 26.79 -21.08
N ALA A 338 20.85 26.81 -22.43
CA ALA A 338 21.76 27.64 -23.21
C ALA A 338 21.72 29.14 -22.85
N GLU A 339 20.54 29.65 -22.45
CA GLU A 339 20.43 31.04 -21.98
C GLU A 339 21.12 31.25 -20.63
N GLN A 340 20.97 30.31 -19.70
CA GLN A 340 21.60 30.34 -18.39
C GLN A 340 23.12 30.22 -18.54
N HIS A 341 23.60 29.28 -19.35
CA HIS A 341 24.99 29.12 -19.68
C HIS A 341 25.61 30.42 -20.20
N ALA A 342 24.91 31.13 -21.11
CA ALA A 342 25.40 32.41 -21.64
C ALA A 342 25.51 33.52 -20.56
N ARG A 343 24.75 33.45 -19.46
CA ARG A 343 24.81 34.38 -18.34
C ARG A 343 25.88 34.02 -17.32
N GLU A 344 26.11 32.75 -17.06
CA GLU A 344 27.03 32.26 -16.02
C GLU A 344 28.49 32.16 -16.53
N LYS A 345 28.67 32.16 -17.83
CA LYS A 345 29.96 32.04 -18.50
C LYS A 345 30.63 33.41 -18.61
N HIS A 346 31.80 33.54 -17.99
CA HIS A 346 32.57 34.77 -18.04
C HIS A 346 34.00 34.50 -18.54
N ILE A 347 34.47 35.37 -19.42
CA ILE A 347 35.86 35.42 -19.88
C ILE A 347 36.40 36.81 -19.65
N ASP A 348 37.28 36.97 -18.68
CA ASP A 348 37.86 38.26 -18.30
C ASP A 348 39.30 38.37 -18.80
N PHE A 349 39.59 39.51 -19.36
CA PHE A 349 40.96 39.87 -19.80
C PHE A 349 41.45 41.00 -18.92
N ASN A 350 42.55 40.77 -18.22
CA ASN A 350 43.24 41.78 -17.44
C ASN A 350 44.65 42.03 -18.00
N LYS A 351 44.94 43.28 -18.32
CA LYS A 351 46.23 43.68 -18.86
C LYS A 351 46.65 45.04 -18.38
N ALA A 352 47.93 45.33 -18.45
CA ALA A 352 48.42 46.68 -18.14
C ALA A 352 47.82 47.75 -19.02
N ALA A 353 47.64 48.95 -18.48
CA ALA A 353 47.15 50.08 -19.27
C ALA A 353 48.09 50.35 -20.43
N ALA A 354 47.53 50.69 -21.61
CA ALA A 354 48.29 51.07 -22.77
C ALA A 354 48.99 52.41 -22.54
N ALA A 355 50.19 52.54 -23.11
CA ALA A 355 50.96 53.80 -23.07
C ALA A 355 50.24 54.93 -23.79
N SER A 356 49.50 54.61 -24.88
CA SER A 356 48.71 55.57 -25.65
C SER A 356 47.64 54.83 -26.49
N LYS A 357 46.79 55.59 -27.17
CA LYS A 357 45.83 55.08 -28.18
C LYS A 357 46.06 55.81 -29.49
N ASP A 358 45.87 55.05 -30.61
CA ASP A 358 45.88 55.65 -31.94
C ASP A 358 44.59 56.45 -32.23
N ALA A 359 44.50 57.10 -33.42
CA ALA A 359 43.34 57.84 -33.86
C ALA A 359 42.07 56.99 -34.04
N LYS A 360 42.20 55.69 -34.12
CA LYS A 360 41.09 54.70 -34.21
C LYS A 360 40.71 54.15 -32.84
N GLY A 361 41.39 54.52 -31.77
CA GLY A 361 41.17 54.01 -30.43
C GLY A 361 41.92 52.75 -30.08
N ASN A 362 42.77 52.21 -30.97
CA ASN A 362 43.59 51.05 -30.69
C ASN A 362 44.66 51.38 -29.65
N GLU A 363 44.84 50.47 -28.71
CA GLU A 363 45.79 50.59 -27.60
C GLU A 363 47.21 50.28 -28.11
N LEU A 364 48.17 51.15 -27.76
CA LEU A 364 49.57 51.05 -28.19
C LEU A 364 50.45 50.75 -26.98
N TYR A 365 51.31 49.77 -27.15
CA TYR A 365 52.23 49.28 -26.13
C TYR A 365 53.68 49.42 -26.63
N GLU A 366 54.60 49.82 -25.75
CA GLU A 366 56.02 49.98 -26.08
C GLU A 366 56.82 48.72 -25.78
N LYS A 367 56.22 47.78 -25.01
CA LYS A 367 56.88 46.55 -24.56
C LYS A 367 55.90 45.36 -24.73
N ASP A 368 56.47 44.17 -24.53
CA ASP A 368 55.62 42.96 -24.41
C ASP A 368 54.54 43.17 -23.36
N VAL A 369 53.35 42.65 -23.65
CA VAL A 369 52.16 42.82 -22.81
C VAL A 369 51.80 41.45 -22.23
N THR A 370 51.67 41.40 -20.91
CA THR A 370 51.04 40.24 -20.26
C THR A 370 49.53 40.47 -20.22
N VAL A 371 48.79 39.49 -20.69
CA VAL A 371 47.34 39.45 -20.63
C VAL A 371 46.97 38.26 -19.77
N ASP A 372 46.38 38.57 -18.60
CA ASP A 372 45.81 37.55 -17.74
C ASP A 372 44.39 37.25 -18.19
N VAL A 373 44.10 36.01 -18.52
CA VAL A 373 42.77 35.52 -18.91
C VAL A 373 42.26 34.67 -17.77
N THR A 374 41.08 35.03 -17.27
CA THR A 374 40.30 34.23 -16.32
C THR A 374 39.04 33.77 -17.03
N VAL A 375 38.77 32.46 -16.98
CA VAL A 375 37.51 31.87 -17.44
C VAL A 375 36.77 31.30 -16.24
N THR A 376 35.48 31.60 -16.16
CA THR A 376 34.64 31.22 -15.01
C THR A 376 33.32 30.65 -15.52
N ASP A 377 32.91 29.54 -14.92
CA ASP A 377 31.59 28.96 -15.01
C ASP A 377 31.25 28.35 -13.63
N THR A 378 30.29 28.96 -12.93
CA THR A 378 29.95 28.56 -11.58
C THR A 378 28.79 27.57 -11.50
N PHE A 379 28.11 27.33 -12.61
CA PHE A 379 26.95 26.47 -12.64
C PHE A 379 27.26 25.05 -13.08
N SER A 380 27.54 24.80 -14.38
CA SER A 380 27.93 23.48 -14.89
C SER A 380 29.42 23.20 -14.81
N GLY A 381 30.23 24.27 -14.70
CA GLY A 381 31.68 24.18 -14.63
C GLY A 381 32.36 24.18 -16.00
N ILE A 382 33.68 24.06 -16.01
CA ILE A 382 34.51 24.17 -17.20
C ILE A 382 34.97 22.77 -17.63
N ARG A 383 34.59 22.34 -18.84
CA ARG A 383 35.06 21.10 -19.45
C ARG A 383 36.31 21.31 -20.31
N SER A 384 36.33 22.37 -21.15
CA SER A 384 37.49 22.67 -21.95
C SER A 384 37.67 24.15 -22.23
N VAL A 385 38.90 24.57 -22.53
CA VAL A 385 39.24 25.90 -23.01
C VAL A 385 40.13 25.77 -24.20
N GLU A 386 39.65 26.25 -25.36
CA GLU A 386 40.42 26.42 -26.57
C GLU A 386 40.86 27.88 -26.69
N TRP A 387 42.05 28.13 -27.16
CA TRP A 387 42.55 29.47 -27.29
C TRP A 387 43.50 29.65 -28.49
N THR A 388 43.46 30.84 -29.07
CA THR A 388 44.45 31.30 -30.09
C THR A 388 44.88 32.71 -29.77
N VAL A 389 46.17 32.99 -30.06
CA VAL A 389 46.73 34.32 -30.06
C VAL A 389 47.40 34.47 -31.43
N GLU A 390 46.86 35.37 -32.25
CA GLU A 390 47.23 35.45 -33.67
C GLU A 390 47.61 36.88 -34.07
N SER A 391 48.66 37.00 -34.84
CA SER A 391 49.03 38.22 -35.57
C SER A 391 49.05 37.95 -37.07
N PRO A 392 48.32 38.74 -37.86
CA PRO A 392 48.39 38.62 -39.29
C PRO A 392 49.76 38.99 -39.90
N TYR A 393 50.58 39.72 -39.12
CA TYR A 393 51.86 40.27 -39.55
C TYR A 393 53.10 39.55 -38.96
N ASP A 394 52.89 38.79 -37.91
CA ASP A 394 53.98 38.04 -37.23
C ASP A 394 53.50 36.61 -36.92
N LYS A 395 53.49 35.77 -37.92
CA LYS A 395 52.98 34.41 -37.83
C LYS A 395 53.85 33.48 -36.96
N GLU A 396 55.11 33.83 -36.78
CA GLU A 396 56.06 33.04 -36.00
C GLU A 396 55.74 33.10 -34.48
N ASN A 397 55.04 34.17 -34.05
CA ASN A 397 54.62 34.34 -32.69
C ASN A 397 53.15 33.93 -32.43
N ASN A 398 52.46 33.35 -33.42
CA ASN A 398 51.15 32.80 -33.21
C ASN A 398 51.19 31.62 -32.22
N GLN A 399 50.26 31.60 -31.35
CA GLN A 399 50.13 30.58 -30.31
C GLN A 399 48.71 30.03 -30.33
N SER A 400 48.54 28.75 -30.03
CA SER A 400 47.23 28.13 -29.86
C SER A 400 47.37 26.94 -28.90
N GLY A 401 46.27 26.58 -28.30
CA GLY A 401 46.22 25.40 -27.42
C GLY A 401 44.79 25.05 -27.04
N ASN A 402 44.70 23.92 -26.38
CA ASN A 402 43.46 23.42 -25.79
C ASN A 402 43.79 22.72 -24.49
N VAL A 403 42.97 22.96 -23.46
CA VAL A 403 43.00 22.18 -22.24
C VAL A 403 41.65 21.58 -21.98
N GLU A 404 41.63 20.36 -21.51
CA GLU A 404 40.43 19.62 -21.16
C GLU A 404 40.48 19.26 -19.68
N ILE A 405 39.31 19.30 -19.05
CA ILE A 405 39.10 18.89 -17.65
C ILE A 405 38.43 17.53 -17.67
N SER A 406 39.01 16.57 -16.93
CA SER A 406 38.44 15.24 -16.75
C SER A 406 37.24 15.29 -15.79
N ASN A 407 36.45 14.23 -15.77
CA ASN A 407 35.32 14.06 -14.84
C ASN A 407 35.75 14.12 -13.36
N GLN A 408 37.02 13.88 -13.05
CA GLN A 408 37.58 14.05 -11.70
C GLN A 408 38.02 15.49 -11.42
N GLY A 409 37.80 16.41 -12.35
CA GLY A 409 38.18 17.81 -12.20
C GLY A 409 39.71 18.04 -12.20
N ALA A 410 40.41 17.27 -12.99
CA ALA A 410 41.84 17.44 -13.24
C ALA A 410 42.10 17.69 -14.75
N PHE A 411 43.25 18.23 -15.10
CA PHE A 411 43.62 18.34 -16.51
C PHE A 411 43.77 16.95 -17.14
N SER A 412 43.00 16.66 -18.17
CA SER A 412 42.84 15.31 -18.75
C SER A 412 44.18 14.72 -19.29
N SER A 413 45.04 15.54 -19.85
CA SER A 413 46.32 15.11 -20.39
C SER A 413 47.47 15.16 -19.38
N GLY A 414 47.22 15.57 -18.14
CA GLY A 414 48.26 15.95 -17.18
C GLY A 414 49.02 17.22 -17.58
N ASN A 415 48.68 17.81 -18.76
CA ASN A 415 49.28 19.05 -19.28
C ASN A 415 48.29 20.20 -19.09
N ALA A 416 48.61 21.12 -18.24
CA ALA A 416 47.79 22.30 -17.96
C ALA A 416 47.96 23.40 -19.04
N ASP A 417 48.88 23.24 -19.98
CA ASP A 417 49.22 24.25 -21.01
C ASP A 417 49.31 25.68 -20.44
N GLY A 418 49.88 25.81 -19.25
CA GLY A 418 50.02 27.07 -18.53
C GLY A 418 48.73 27.58 -17.84
N TRP A 419 47.63 26.86 -17.90
CA TRP A 419 46.42 27.16 -17.12
C TRP A 419 46.57 26.67 -15.71
N SER A 420 45.95 27.39 -14.80
CA SER A 420 45.87 27.06 -13.38
C SER A 420 44.44 26.96 -12.95
N GLN A 421 44.11 25.93 -12.17
CA GLN A 421 42.80 25.81 -11.50
C GLN A 421 42.78 26.76 -10.30
N ILE A 422 41.84 27.72 -10.31
CA ILE A 422 41.68 28.71 -9.24
C ILE A 422 40.59 28.29 -8.26
N LYS A 423 39.46 27.84 -8.77
CA LYS A 423 38.36 27.37 -7.94
C LYS A 423 37.83 26.02 -8.42
N LYS A 424 37.46 25.23 -7.43
CA LYS A 424 36.91 23.90 -7.64
C LYS A 424 35.84 23.62 -6.56
N ASP A 425 34.70 23.06 -6.96
CA ASP A 425 33.69 22.53 -6.08
C ASP A 425 33.62 21.01 -6.27
N LYS A 426 34.15 20.25 -5.31
CA LYS A 426 34.41 18.81 -5.46
C LYS A 426 35.22 18.54 -6.73
N ASN A 427 34.64 17.86 -7.73
CA ASN A 427 35.27 17.58 -9.03
C ASN A 427 34.91 18.62 -10.11
N LEU A 428 34.06 19.57 -9.82
CA LEU A 428 33.65 20.60 -10.75
C LEU A 428 34.64 21.78 -10.72
N VAL A 429 35.39 21.99 -11.82
CA VAL A 429 36.28 23.14 -11.96
C VAL A 429 35.49 24.35 -12.41
N THR A 430 35.44 25.39 -11.62
CA THR A 430 34.61 26.57 -11.86
C THR A 430 35.41 27.82 -12.27
N GLU A 431 36.73 27.80 -12.12
CA GLU A 431 37.56 28.95 -12.51
C GLU A 431 38.97 28.49 -12.93
N LEU A 432 39.38 28.89 -14.13
CA LEU A 432 40.73 28.71 -14.65
C LEU A 432 41.37 30.05 -15.01
N LYS A 433 42.71 30.13 -14.83
CA LYS A 433 43.49 31.31 -15.17
C LYS A 433 44.74 30.93 -15.96
N LYS A 434 45.08 31.75 -17.01
CA LYS A 434 46.34 31.68 -17.75
C LYS A 434 46.82 33.08 -18.06
N SER A 435 48.16 33.28 -18.01
CA SER A 435 48.84 34.50 -18.42
C SER A 435 49.48 34.29 -19.80
N PHE A 436 49.18 35.16 -20.69
CA PHE A 436 49.72 35.18 -22.06
C PHE A 436 50.70 36.32 -22.21
N THR A 437 51.87 36.08 -22.79
CA THR A 437 52.80 37.15 -23.17
C THR A 437 52.65 37.44 -24.66
N VAL A 438 52.17 38.65 -24.96
CA VAL A 438 51.98 39.16 -26.32
C VAL A 438 53.20 40.02 -26.68
N LYS A 439 53.89 39.64 -27.74
CA LYS A 439 55.10 40.33 -28.19
C LYS A 439 54.80 41.68 -28.83
N ASN A 440 55.59 42.68 -28.53
CA ASN A 440 55.39 44.06 -29.02
C ASN A 440 55.82 44.27 -30.50
N ASN A 441 56.35 43.26 -31.17
CA ASN A 441 56.76 43.28 -32.56
C ASN A 441 55.60 43.03 -33.57
N SER A 442 54.41 42.90 -33.06
CA SER A 442 53.21 42.64 -33.85
C SER A 442 52.35 43.92 -33.96
N ASN A 443 51.89 44.25 -35.19
CA ASN A 443 51.07 45.41 -35.43
C ASN A 443 49.61 45.24 -34.96
N GLU A 444 49.11 44.04 -35.01
CA GLU A 444 47.76 43.71 -34.56
C GLU A 444 47.80 42.31 -33.96
N ILE A 445 47.20 42.17 -32.80
CA ILE A 445 47.03 40.87 -32.13
C ILE A 445 45.58 40.60 -31.90
N LYS A 446 45.10 39.42 -32.26
CA LYS A 446 43.78 38.88 -31.94
C LYS A 446 43.90 37.74 -30.97
N MET A 447 43.17 37.79 -29.90
CA MET A 447 43.04 36.70 -28.94
C MET A 447 41.61 36.16 -29.00
N HIS A 448 41.48 34.88 -29.20
CA HIS A 448 40.22 34.17 -29.16
C HIS A 448 40.25 33.10 -28.05
N ILE A 449 39.28 33.15 -27.19
CA ILE A 449 39.09 32.15 -26.12
C ILE A 449 37.70 31.57 -26.29
N LYS A 450 37.64 30.23 -26.33
CA LYS A 450 36.39 29.49 -26.36
C LYS A 450 36.36 28.54 -25.13
N MET A 451 35.39 28.69 -24.29
CA MET A 451 35.16 27.83 -23.15
C MET A 451 33.96 26.93 -23.44
N THR A 452 34.06 25.66 -23.03
CA THR A 452 32.98 24.67 -23.10
C THR A 452 32.76 24.07 -21.69
N ASP A 453 31.53 23.89 -21.30
CA ASP A 453 31.04 23.25 -20.10
C ASP A 453 30.70 21.78 -20.35
#